data_24b317b788c042dd1a6cb7aa52844479
#
_entry.id   24b317b788c042dd1a6cb7aa52844479
#
_cell.length_a   1.000
_cell.length_b   1.000
_cell.length_c   1.000
_cell.angle_alpha   90.00
_cell.angle_beta   90.00
_cell.angle_gamma   90.00
#
_symmetry.space_group_name_H-M   'P 1'
#
loop_
_entity.id
_entity.type
_entity.pdbx_description
1 polymer ?
#
loop_
_entity_poly.entity_id
_entity_poly.type
_entity_poly.pdbx_seq_one_letter_code
_entity_poly.pdbx_strand_id
1 'polypeptide(L)'
;MLLLLSANGAPVLTRTFLKHRYVYPVDAGLKWSDGHRLLGRSKTWRGILSAVMVASLMALLLGIAPLIGVWFALLTMLGDLLASFCKRRLGKQESSRSRGLDTVPESLLPAWVLKESLLLSYVDIALIVLLFFLIEEFISPILYKWHIRQRPY
;
A
#
# COMPACT_ATOMS: atom_id res chain seq x y z
N MET A 1 -11.96 3.99 -5.15
CA MET A 1 -11.88 3.15 -3.92
C MET A 1 -11.48 1.70 -4.22
N LEU A 2 -12.13 0.96 -5.13
CA LEU A 2 -11.81 -0.45 -5.41
C LEU A 2 -10.35 -0.66 -5.88
N LEU A 3 -9.81 0.21 -6.73
CA LEU A 3 -8.39 0.16 -7.13
C LEU A 3 -7.45 0.27 -5.93
N LEU A 4 -7.75 1.14 -4.97
CA LEU A 4 -6.94 1.34 -3.78
C LEU A 4 -6.96 0.11 -2.86
N LEU A 5 -8.15 -0.45 -2.63
CA LEU A 5 -8.31 -1.68 -1.85
C LEU A 5 -7.62 -2.87 -2.51
N SER A 6 -7.70 -3.00 -3.83
CA SER A 6 -7.04 -4.06 -4.58
C SER A 6 -5.51 -3.94 -4.53
N ALA A 7 -4.97 -2.73 -4.73
CA ALA A 7 -3.54 -2.46 -4.69
C ALA A 7 -2.93 -2.74 -3.30
N ASN A 8 -3.63 -2.36 -2.21
CA ASN A 8 -3.15 -2.58 -0.84
C ASN A 8 -3.46 -3.99 -0.32
N GLY A 9 -4.57 -4.60 -0.74
CA GLY A 9 -4.94 -5.95 -0.33
C GLY A 9 -4.09 -7.04 -0.96
N ALA A 10 -3.69 -6.88 -2.22
CA ALA A 10 -2.93 -7.88 -2.96
C ALA A 10 -1.60 -8.28 -2.28
N PRO A 11 -0.74 -7.36 -1.79
CA PRO A 11 0.48 -7.73 -1.06
C PRO A 11 0.21 -8.51 0.23
N VAL A 12 -0.88 -8.19 0.93
CA VAL A 12 -1.28 -8.89 2.17
C VAL A 12 -1.68 -10.33 1.86
N LEU A 13 -2.54 -10.53 0.86
CA LEU A 13 -2.96 -11.85 0.41
C LEU A 13 -1.77 -12.67 -0.12
N THR A 14 -0.92 -12.07 -0.95
CA THR A 14 0.28 -12.72 -1.49
C THR A 14 1.21 -13.18 -0.37
N ARG A 15 1.37 -12.38 0.68
CA ARG A 15 2.14 -12.77 1.87
C ARG A 15 1.53 -13.97 2.59
N THR A 16 0.22 -14.03 2.70
CA THR A 16 -0.51 -15.12 3.36
C THR A 16 -0.37 -16.43 2.58
N PHE A 17 -0.55 -16.39 1.25
CA PHE A 17 -0.48 -17.59 0.39
C PHE A 17 0.94 -18.08 0.15
N LEU A 18 1.88 -17.19 -0.15
CA LEU A 18 3.27 -17.57 -0.49
C LEU A 18 4.19 -17.66 0.73
N LYS A 19 3.73 -17.26 1.92
CA LYS A 19 4.48 -17.31 3.17
C LYS A 19 5.94 -16.81 3.00
N HIS A 20 6.92 -17.71 3.13
CA HIS A 20 8.36 -17.40 3.04
C HIS A 20 8.95 -17.48 1.63
N ARG A 21 8.15 -17.86 0.60
CA ARG A 21 8.65 -17.96 -0.79
C ARG A 21 8.77 -16.58 -1.43
N TYR A 22 9.85 -16.37 -2.20
CA TYR A 22 10.09 -15.13 -2.99
C TYR A 22 10.09 -13.83 -2.17
N VAL A 23 10.62 -13.86 -0.96
CA VAL A 23 10.70 -12.70 -0.05
C VAL A 23 11.99 -11.92 -0.35
N TYR A 24 11.98 -11.13 -1.42
CA TYR A 24 13.07 -10.22 -1.76
C TYR A 24 12.70 -8.79 -1.31
N PRO A 25 13.35 -8.23 -0.27
CA PRO A 25 13.09 -6.87 0.17
C PRO A 25 13.47 -5.85 -0.90
N VAL A 26 12.67 -4.80 -1.06
CA VAL A 26 12.92 -3.73 -2.02
C VAL A 26 14.21 -2.97 -1.71
N ASP A 27 14.52 -2.79 -0.41
CA ASP A 27 15.73 -2.12 0.05
C ASP A 27 17.00 -3.00 0.04
N ALA A 28 16.91 -4.25 -0.41
CA ALA A 28 18.01 -5.23 -0.42
C ALA A 28 18.81 -5.29 0.91
N GLY A 29 18.23 -4.83 2.03
CA GLY A 29 18.88 -4.76 3.32
C GLY A 29 19.69 -3.49 3.56
N LEU A 30 19.67 -2.52 2.67
CA LEU A 30 20.39 -1.26 2.80
C LEU A 30 19.97 -0.51 4.06
N LYS A 31 20.97 0.06 4.74
CA LYS A 31 20.79 0.91 5.91
C LYS A 31 21.14 2.36 5.56
N TRP A 32 20.47 3.27 6.22
CA TRP A 32 20.77 4.70 6.14
C TRP A 32 21.89 5.07 7.11
N SER A 33 22.36 6.32 7.06
CA SER A 33 23.41 6.85 7.95
C SER A 33 23.09 6.74 9.45
N ASP A 34 21.83 6.61 9.83
CA ASP A 34 21.35 6.41 11.20
C ASP A 34 21.37 4.94 11.67
N GLY A 35 21.88 4.01 10.86
CA GLY A 35 21.94 2.57 11.16
C GLY A 35 20.64 1.80 10.96
N HIS A 36 19.53 2.49 10.74
CA HIS A 36 18.24 1.83 10.45
C HIS A 36 18.09 1.45 8.97
N ARG A 37 17.34 0.38 8.67
CA ARG A 37 17.03 0.00 7.30
C ARG A 37 16.29 1.12 6.58
N LEU A 38 16.42 1.19 5.24
CA LEU A 38 15.71 2.19 4.43
C LEU A 38 14.19 2.04 4.54
N LEU A 39 13.68 0.84 4.29
CA LEU A 39 12.24 0.57 4.18
C LEU A 39 11.77 -0.49 5.18
N GLY A 40 12.59 -1.53 5.38
CA GLY A 40 12.28 -2.68 6.22
C GLY A 40 11.93 -3.94 5.44
N ARG A 41 12.01 -5.10 6.12
CA ARG A 41 11.84 -6.44 5.50
C ARG A 41 10.44 -6.69 4.93
N SER A 42 9.45 -5.96 5.38
CA SER A 42 8.05 -6.15 4.97
C SER A 42 7.76 -5.63 3.55
N LYS A 43 8.60 -4.72 3.03
CA LYS A 43 8.46 -4.16 1.69
C LYS A 43 9.21 -5.02 0.68
N THR A 44 8.47 -5.75 -0.15
CA THR A 44 9.02 -6.79 -1.04
C THR A 44 8.59 -6.58 -2.49
N TRP A 45 9.45 -6.96 -3.42
CA TRP A 45 9.18 -6.91 -4.85
C TRP A 45 7.94 -7.72 -5.25
N ARG A 46 7.74 -8.90 -4.63
CA ARG A 46 6.53 -9.70 -4.88
C ARG A 46 5.25 -8.95 -4.50
N GLY A 47 5.31 -8.12 -3.43
CA GLY A 47 4.18 -7.29 -3.01
C GLY A 47 3.85 -6.23 -4.05
N ILE A 48 4.87 -5.54 -4.59
CA ILE A 48 4.68 -4.54 -5.65
C ILE A 48 4.11 -5.20 -6.90
N LEU A 49 4.68 -6.34 -7.33
CA LEU A 49 4.19 -7.05 -8.52
C LEU A 49 2.75 -7.51 -8.35
N SER A 50 2.39 -8.06 -7.20
CA SER A 50 1.00 -8.47 -6.93
C SER A 50 0.03 -7.28 -6.92
N ALA A 51 0.43 -6.14 -6.35
CA ALA A 51 -0.37 -4.92 -6.38
C ALA A 51 -0.64 -4.45 -7.82
N VAL A 52 0.41 -4.41 -8.64
CA VAL A 52 0.31 -4.02 -10.06
C VAL A 52 -0.61 -4.96 -10.84
N MET A 53 -0.43 -6.27 -10.71
CA MET A 53 -1.24 -7.27 -11.41
C MET A 53 -2.72 -7.17 -11.03
N VAL A 54 -3.01 -7.13 -9.72
CA VAL A 54 -4.39 -7.12 -9.23
C VAL A 54 -5.10 -5.79 -9.52
N ALA A 55 -4.39 -4.66 -9.36
CA ALA A 55 -4.99 -3.36 -9.68
C ALA A 55 -5.19 -3.16 -11.18
N SER A 56 -4.29 -3.67 -12.03
CA SER A 56 -4.46 -3.65 -13.49
C SER A 56 -5.68 -4.48 -13.92
N LEU A 57 -5.85 -5.68 -13.34
CA LEU A 57 -7.04 -6.51 -13.57
C LEU A 57 -8.31 -5.83 -13.05
N MET A 58 -8.26 -5.22 -11.87
CA MET A 58 -9.40 -4.48 -11.32
C MET A 58 -9.78 -3.29 -12.21
N ALA A 59 -8.80 -2.55 -12.75
CA ALA A 59 -9.05 -1.46 -13.69
C ALA A 59 -9.79 -1.97 -14.93
N LEU A 60 -9.36 -3.10 -15.51
CA LEU A 60 -10.02 -3.74 -16.64
C LEU A 60 -11.49 -4.12 -16.31
N LEU A 61 -11.71 -4.71 -15.14
CA LEU A 61 -13.08 -5.08 -14.70
C LEU A 61 -14.00 -3.87 -14.49
N LEU A 62 -13.43 -2.71 -14.17
CA LEU A 62 -14.14 -1.45 -14.00
C LEU A 62 -14.32 -0.67 -15.32
N GLY A 63 -13.88 -1.22 -16.46
CA GLY A 63 -13.93 -0.53 -17.75
C GLY A 63 -12.91 0.62 -17.87
N ILE A 64 -11.88 0.63 -17.01
CA ILE A 64 -10.78 1.61 -17.01
C ILE A 64 -9.58 0.98 -17.73
N ALA A 65 -8.82 1.79 -18.47
CA ALA A 65 -7.61 1.29 -19.14
C ALA A 65 -6.66 0.61 -18.14
N PRO A 66 -6.21 -0.64 -18.38
CA PRO A 66 -5.35 -1.38 -17.46
C PRO A 66 -4.06 -0.63 -17.07
N LEU A 67 -3.55 0.19 -17.98
CA LEU A 67 -2.37 1.03 -17.73
C LEU A 67 -2.60 2.04 -16.60
N ILE A 68 -3.83 2.56 -16.45
CA ILE A 68 -4.20 3.42 -15.29
C ILE A 68 -4.12 2.61 -14.00
N GLY A 69 -4.57 1.33 -14.03
CA GLY A 69 -4.42 0.42 -12.89
C GLY A 69 -2.97 0.16 -12.50
N VAL A 70 -2.07 0.00 -13.49
CA VAL A 70 -0.62 -0.13 -13.26
C VAL A 70 -0.07 1.11 -12.57
N TRP A 71 -0.30 2.30 -13.11
CA TRP A 71 0.18 3.55 -12.51
C TRP A 71 -0.43 3.78 -11.13
N PHE A 72 -1.72 3.47 -10.96
CA PHE A 72 -2.38 3.59 -9.67
C PHE A 72 -1.68 2.72 -8.61
N ALA A 73 -1.40 1.46 -8.93
CA ALA A 73 -0.70 0.55 -8.00
C ALA A 73 0.73 1.01 -7.71
N LEU A 74 1.49 1.45 -8.72
CA LEU A 74 2.86 1.94 -8.52
C LEU A 74 2.88 3.16 -7.60
N LEU A 75 1.97 4.12 -7.79
CA LEU A 75 1.85 5.31 -6.94
C LEU A 75 1.39 4.96 -5.52
N THR A 76 0.45 4.03 -5.37
CA THR A 76 0.04 3.50 -4.07
C THR A 76 1.22 2.86 -3.34
N MET A 77 1.98 1.99 -4.02
CA MET A 77 3.17 1.34 -3.44
C MET A 77 4.27 2.35 -3.13
N LEU A 78 4.45 3.37 -3.96
CA LEU A 78 5.39 4.46 -3.67
C LEU A 78 4.99 5.19 -2.38
N GLY A 79 3.71 5.50 -2.20
CA GLY A 79 3.18 6.08 -0.96
C GLY A 79 3.49 5.23 0.27
N ASP A 80 3.28 3.91 0.17
CA ASP A 80 3.58 2.94 1.22
C ASP A 80 5.10 2.86 1.51
N LEU A 81 5.95 2.92 0.47
CA LEU A 81 7.41 2.95 0.65
C LEU A 81 7.87 4.25 1.32
N LEU A 82 7.32 5.41 0.92
CA LEU A 82 7.60 6.70 1.56
C LEU A 82 7.19 6.71 3.03
N ALA A 83 5.99 6.23 3.35
CA ALA A 83 5.53 6.08 4.74
C ALA A 83 6.47 5.18 5.55
N SER A 84 6.91 4.08 4.96
CA SER A 84 7.85 3.15 5.58
C SER A 84 9.22 3.80 5.82
N PHE A 85 9.74 4.54 4.86
CA PHE A 85 10.97 5.31 4.99
C PHE A 85 10.87 6.32 6.15
N CYS A 86 9.82 7.15 6.17
CA CYS A 86 9.59 8.11 7.26
C CYS A 86 9.54 7.43 8.63
N LYS A 87 8.84 6.28 8.74
CA LYS A 87 8.80 5.52 9.99
C LYS A 87 10.17 5.07 10.46
N ARG A 88 11.04 4.62 9.53
CA ARG A 88 12.42 4.25 9.89
C ARG A 88 13.21 5.45 10.40
N ARG A 89 13.08 6.62 9.76
CA ARG A 89 13.74 7.86 10.24
C ARG A 89 13.24 8.31 11.61
N LEU A 90 11.97 8.05 11.91
CA LEU A 90 11.39 8.32 13.24
C LEU A 90 11.71 7.23 14.31
N GLY A 91 12.62 6.30 14.03
CA GLY A 91 13.00 5.22 14.96
C GLY A 91 11.89 4.20 15.25
N LYS A 92 10.79 4.22 14.50
CA LYS A 92 9.69 3.29 14.72
C LYS A 92 10.03 1.89 14.22
N GLN A 93 9.58 0.86 14.96
CA GLN A 93 9.83 -0.54 14.61
C GLN A 93 9.16 -0.95 13.29
N GLU A 94 9.74 -1.96 12.60
CA GLU A 94 9.16 -2.56 11.39
C GLU A 94 7.73 -3.03 11.66
N SER A 95 6.84 -2.77 10.69
CA SER A 95 5.41 -3.08 10.79
C SER A 95 4.69 -2.41 11.98
N SER A 96 5.25 -1.35 12.57
CA SER A 96 4.53 -0.53 13.54
C SER A 96 3.44 0.28 12.85
N ARG A 97 2.31 0.45 13.52
CA ARG A 97 1.24 1.32 13.05
C ARG A 97 1.60 2.79 13.27
N SER A 98 1.33 3.59 12.26
CA SER A 98 1.39 5.05 12.36
C SER A 98 0.16 5.60 11.66
N ARG A 99 -0.91 5.82 12.46
CA ARG A 99 -2.19 6.36 11.97
C ARG A 99 -1.93 7.60 11.11
N GLY A 100 -2.53 7.64 9.93
CA GLY A 100 -2.36 8.72 8.97
C GLY A 100 -1.07 8.66 8.15
N LEU A 101 0.09 8.43 8.77
CA LEU A 101 1.37 8.35 8.05
C LEU A 101 1.42 7.15 7.09
N ASP A 102 0.74 6.07 7.41
CA ASP A 102 0.63 4.90 6.54
C ASP A 102 -0.40 5.15 5.43
N THR A 103 -1.59 5.58 5.80
CA THR A 103 -2.77 5.60 4.94
C THR A 103 -2.81 6.80 3.98
N VAL A 104 -2.35 7.99 4.44
CA VAL A 104 -2.45 9.22 3.64
C VAL A 104 -1.58 9.16 2.39
N PRO A 105 -0.27 8.84 2.43
CA PRO A 105 0.55 8.79 1.22
C PRO A 105 0.07 7.73 0.23
N GLU A 106 -0.38 6.56 0.72
CA GLU A 106 -0.85 5.46 -0.11
C GLU A 106 -2.11 5.80 -0.90
N SER A 107 -3.01 6.60 -0.33
CA SER A 107 -4.28 6.97 -0.96
C SER A 107 -4.20 8.29 -1.72
N LEU A 108 -3.48 9.26 -1.17
CA LEU A 108 -3.39 10.61 -1.73
C LEU A 108 -2.58 10.63 -3.04
N LEU A 109 -1.41 9.97 -3.07
CA LEU A 109 -0.53 10.00 -4.24
C LEU A 109 -1.23 9.52 -5.53
N PRO A 110 -1.82 8.31 -5.58
CA PRO A 110 -2.49 7.85 -6.79
C PRO A 110 -3.72 8.69 -7.14
N ALA A 111 -4.50 9.11 -6.15
CA ALA A 111 -5.69 9.92 -6.38
C ALA A 111 -5.35 11.31 -6.92
N TRP A 112 -4.26 11.91 -6.42
CA TRP A 112 -3.80 13.23 -6.86
C TRP A 112 -3.19 13.18 -8.26
N VAL A 113 -2.24 12.26 -8.50
CA VAL A 113 -1.51 12.17 -9.77
C VAL A 113 -2.42 11.75 -10.92
N LEU A 114 -3.35 10.82 -10.67
CA LEU A 114 -4.28 10.31 -11.68
C LEU A 114 -5.64 11.02 -11.65
N LYS A 115 -5.73 12.18 -11.01
CA LYS A 115 -6.95 12.97 -10.88
C LYS A 115 -7.68 13.17 -12.20
N GLU A 116 -6.96 13.66 -13.20
CA GLU A 116 -7.52 13.91 -14.54
C GLU A 116 -7.94 12.62 -15.25
N SER A 117 -7.10 11.58 -15.18
CA SER A 117 -7.38 10.28 -15.82
C SER A 117 -8.58 9.56 -15.22
N LEU A 118 -8.89 9.80 -13.95
CA LEU A 118 -10.00 9.20 -13.21
C LEU A 118 -11.17 10.18 -13.03
N LEU A 119 -11.08 11.39 -13.60
CA LEU A 119 -12.10 12.45 -13.51
C LEU A 119 -12.48 12.76 -12.06
N LEU A 120 -11.50 12.79 -11.16
CA LEU A 120 -11.74 13.07 -9.74
C LEU A 120 -11.77 14.57 -9.46
N SER A 121 -12.71 15.01 -8.65
CA SER A 121 -12.69 16.32 -8.02
C SER A 121 -11.80 16.33 -6.77
N TYR A 122 -11.47 17.50 -6.23
CA TYR A 122 -10.75 17.60 -4.96
C TYR A 122 -11.55 17.02 -3.79
N VAL A 123 -12.88 17.11 -3.87
CA VAL A 123 -13.77 16.51 -2.86
C VAL A 123 -13.71 14.99 -2.92
N ASP A 124 -13.68 14.40 -4.13
CA ASP A 124 -13.53 12.96 -4.30
C ASP A 124 -12.20 12.47 -3.72
N ILE A 125 -11.10 13.20 -3.95
CA ILE A 125 -9.79 12.86 -3.38
C ILE A 125 -9.85 12.88 -1.84
N ALA A 126 -10.42 13.94 -1.25
CA ALA A 126 -10.57 14.02 0.19
C ALA A 126 -11.42 12.90 0.77
N LEU A 127 -12.53 12.54 0.10
CA LEU A 127 -13.38 11.42 0.48
C LEU A 127 -12.67 10.08 0.34
N ILE A 128 -11.89 9.86 -0.73
CA ILE A 128 -11.10 8.63 -0.93
C ILE A 128 -10.11 8.45 0.22
N VAL A 129 -9.37 9.50 0.57
CA VAL A 129 -8.38 9.45 1.65
C VAL A 129 -9.06 9.19 2.99
N LEU A 130 -10.16 9.89 3.29
CA LEU A 130 -10.91 9.72 4.54
C LEU A 130 -11.51 8.31 4.64
N LEU A 131 -12.20 7.85 3.60
CA LEU A 131 -12.82 6.52 3.59
C LEU A 131 -11.77 5.41 3.68
N PHE A 132 -10.64 5.56 2.98
CA PHE A 132 -9.56 4.58 3.07
C PHE A 132 -8.98 4.53 4.49
N PHE A 133 -8.77 5.68 5.12
CA PHE A 133 -8.33 5.75 6.51
C PHE A 133 -9.30 5.02 7.45
N LEU A 134 -10.61 5.27 7.31
CA LEU A 134 -11.63 4.59 8.12
C LEU A 134 -11.65 3.07 7.86
N ILE A 135 -11.61 2.67 6.59
CA ILE A 135 -11.58 1.25 6.21
C ILE A 135 -10.37 0.54 6.84
N GLU A 136 -9.18 1.12 6.72
CA GLU A 136 -7.96 0.55 7.32
C GLU A 136 -8.06 0.46 8.85
N GLU A 137 -8.67 1.45 9.50
CA GLU A 137 -8.88 1.46 10.95
C GLU A 137 -9.79 0.32 11.41
N PHE A 138 -10.90 0.08 10.69
CA PHE A 138 -11.90 -0.93 11.05
C PHE A 138 -11.55 -2.34 10.52
N ILE A 139 -10.98 -2.45 9.34
CA ILE A 139 -10.69 -3.77 8.72
C ILE A 139 -9.44 -4.41 9.34
N SER A 140 -8.43 -3.64 9.73
CA SER A 140 -7.20 -4.20 10.30
C SER A 140 -7.43 -5.16 11.49
N PRO A 141 -8.26 -4.82 12.50
CA PRO A 141 -8.56 -5.73 13.59
C PRO A 141 -9.30 -7.00 13.15
N ILE A 142 -10.17 -6.89 12.15
CA ILE A 142 -10.94 -8.03 11.61
C ILE A 142 -10.01 -9.01 10.90
N LEU A 143 -9.12 -8.50 10.02
CA LEU A 143 -8.13 -9.32 9.32
C LEU A 143 -7.13 -9.98 10.28
N TYR A 144 -6.84 -9.35 11.41
CA TYR A 144 -6.05 -9.95 12.46
C TYR A 144 -6.78 -11.12 13.11
N LYS A 145 -8.06 -10.98 13.46
CA LYS A 145 -8.88 -12.08 14.02
C LYS A 145 -8.96 -13.29 13.08
N TRP A 146 -8.94 -13.06 11.77
CA TRP A 146 -8.93 -14.13 10.75
C TRP A 146 -7.52 -14.65 10.41
N HIS A 147 -6.50 -14.28 11.19
CA HIS A 147 -5.11 -14.70 10.99
C HIS A 147 -4.50 -14.34 9.61
N ILE A 148 -5.14 -13.40 8.89
CA ILE A 148 -4.65 -12.88 7.61
C ILE A 148 -3.57 -11.83 7.84
N ARG A 149 -3.71 -10.99 8.87
CA ARG A 149 -2.67 -10.06 9.33
C ARG A 149 -1.95 -10.61 10.57
N GLN A 150 -0.64 -10.37 10.67
CA GLN A 150 0.19 -10.82 11.82
C GLN A 150 0.05 -9.91 13.05
N ARG A 151 -0.55 -8.72 12.90
CA ARG A 151 -0.76 -7.74 13.98
C ARG A 151 -2.15 -7.14 13.87
N PRO A 152 -2.77 -6.75 15.01
CA PRO A 152 -4.14 -6.23 15.04
C PRO A 152 -4.28 -4.82 14.46
N TYR A 153 -3.18 -4.23 13.98
CA TYR A 153 -3.11 -2.89 13.42
C TYR A 153 -2.24 -2.85 12.18
#